data_8c7558c60ed8b6929192ead7d1f51227
#
_entry.id   8c7558c60ed8b6929192ead7d1f51227
#
_cell.length_a   1.000
_cell.length_b   1.000
_cell.length_c   1.000
_cell.angle_alpha   90.00
_cell.angle_beta   90.00
_cell.angle_gamma   90.00
#
_symmetry.space_group_name_H-M   'P 1'
#
loop_
_entity.id
_entity.type
_entity.pdbx_description
1 polymer ?
#
loop_
_entity_poly.entity_id
_entity_poly.type
_entity_poly.pdbx_seq_one_letter_code
_entity_poly.pdbx_strand_id
1 'polypeptide(L)'
;LFFVRHFNDIDHLTPVAWKMTKANHPVAVYCMNPRFDYPNDYRLRFLRDLGVPVDDLYRQADHRRGWLHGVLKSAMRRSFARQLEFGSNYQGFSFIKRLPGYLASQVGILFYKLLRLGFYDIRWARSFLQTSGARTVCFDHVMPGLYVVRSLLQAAKEMAIPSFALPHGVHLYTNEATKPKSTDVRRTAKFNEFDFIIGPNRLRKEILVKSGVSEGKIFVLGSARYCHEWIVQNKKIMPRKISPTDRHSNRLKVVFLPSKPQCQVDLTRLRTTCDILAGLQHIDIRVKPHTRAGSEKHLFDVTGLVDASHLLTAELCEWADVALVVGSSVITETLMLNKPALYLKYLHANTTLFEELGACWTIHNENELINALK
;
A
#
# COMPACT_ATOMS: atom_id res chain seq x y z
N LEU A 1 -15.25 13.19 -2.46
CA LEU A 1 -13.88 13.26 -2.98
C LEU A 1 -13.01 12.20 -2.35
N PHE A 2 -12.09 11.60 -3.11
CA PHE A 2 -11.12 10.63 -2.65
C PHE A 2 -9.70 11.20 -2.76
N PHE A 3 -8.88 10.97 -1.73
CA PHE A 3 -7.51 11.47 -1.66
C PHE A 3 -6.52 10.33 -1.53
N VAL A 4 -5.61 10.18 -2.51
CA VAL A 4 -4.62 9.10 -2.60
C VAL A 4 -3.19 9.63 -2.50
N ARG A 5 -2.25 8.82 -1.96
CA ARG A 5 -0.83 9.18 -1.81
C ARG A 5 0.11 8.23 -2.56
N HIS A 6 -0.26 6.95 -2.66
CA HIS A 6 0.58 5.90 -3.22
C HIS A 6 -0.25 4.65 -3.58
N PHE A 7 0.41 3.62 -4.10
CA PHE A 7 -0.23 2.40 -4.60
C PHE A 7 -1.19 1.73 -3.61
N ASN A 8 -0.83 1.67 -2.31
CA ASN A 8 -1.70 1.04 -1.32
C ASN A 8 -3.02 1.79 -1.14
N ASP A 9 -3.00 3.13 -1.17
CA ASP A 9 -4.22 3.93 -1.06
C ASP A 9 -5.13 3.63 -2.25
N ILE A 10 -4.54 3.55 -3.46
CA ILE A 10 -5.28 3.23 -4.68
C ILE A 10 -5.91 1.85 -4.59
N ASP A 11 -5.21 0.84 -4.05
CA ASP A 11 -5.75 -0.50 -3.84
C ASP A 11 -7.03 -0.51 -3.01
N HIS A 12 -7.11 0.34 -2.00
CA HIS A 12 -8.23 0.36 -1.07
C HIS A 12 -9.33 1.35 -1.44
N LEU A 13 -8.98 2.47 -2.08
CA LEU A 13 -9.91 3.54 -2.41
C LEU A 13 -10.60 3.34 -3.76
N THR A 14 -9.89 2.79 -4.76
CA THR A 14 -10.44 2.58 -6.10
C THR A 14 -11.71 1.73 -6.12
N PRO A 15 -11.81 0.57 -5.43
CA PRO A 15 -13.03 -0.22 -5.42
C PRO A 15 -14.23 0.54 -4.85
N VAL A 16 -14.02 1.39 -3.84
CA VAL A 16 -15.08 2.23 -3.27
C VAL A 16 -15.50 3.30 -4.27
N ALA A 17 -14.53 4.02 -4.86
CA ALA A 17 -14.78 5.03 -5.88
C ALA A 17 -15.55 4.44 -7.08
N TRP A 18 -15.10 3.28 -7.57
CA TRP A 18 -15.79 2.54 -8.64
C TRP A 18 -17.24 2.19 -8.30
N LYS A 19 -17.49 1.65 -7.10
CA LYS A 19 -18.87 1.30 -6.67
C LYS A 19 -19.75 2.54 -6.56
N MET A 20 -19.23 3.64 -6.03
CA MET A 20 -19.98 4.91 -5.97
C MET A 20 -20.30 5.43 -7.36
N THR A 21 -19.35 5.37 -8.31
CA THR A 21 -19.59 5.76 -9.71
C THR A 21 -20.67 4.91 -10.34
N LYS A 22 -20.64 3.57 -10.13
CA LYS A 22 -21.70 2.66 -10.61
C LYS A 22 -23.08 2.95 -10.01
N ALA A 23 -23.12 3.50 -8.81
CA ALA A 23 -24.34 3.94 -8.14
C ALA A 23 -24.74 5.39 -8.51
N ASN A 24 -24.17 5.94 -9.58
CA ASN A 24 -24.41 7.29 -10.09
C ASN A 24 -24.08 8.42 -9.09
N HIS A 25 -23.19 8.17 -8.11
CA HIS A 25 -22.67 9.24 -7.28
C HIS A 25 -21.53 9.96 -7.99
N PRO A 26 -21.48 11.31 -7.96
CA PRO A 26 -20.35 12.04 -8.50
C PRO A 26 -19.10 11.77 -7.65
N VAL A 27 -18.04 11.32 -8.32
CA VAL A 27 -16.77 10.96 -7.70
C VAL A 27 -15.62 11.73 -8.35
N ALA A 28 -14.65 12.19 -7.55
CA ALA A 28 -13.36 12.66 -8.04
C ALA A 28 -12.23 12.16 -7.15
N VAL A 29 -11.06 11.89 -7.74
CA VAL A 29 -9.87 11.37 -7.05
C VAL A 29 -8.73 12.37 -7.19
N TYR A 30 -8.10 12.72 -6.07
CA TYR A 30 -6.98 13.66 -6.03
C TYR A 30 -5.72 13.02 -5.44
N CYS A 31 -4.61 13.11 -6.16
CA CYS A 31 -3.32 12.66 -5.65
C CYS A 31 -2.69 13.75 -4.76
N MET A 32 -2.40 13.41 -3.50
CA MET A 32 -1.80 14.30 -2.50
C MET A 32 -0.27 14.19 -2.43
N ASN A 33 0.33 13.20 -3.06
CA ASN A 33 1.76 12.97 -2.94
C ASN A 33 2.49 13.42 -4.21
N PRO A 34 3.25 14.51 -4.16
CA PRO A 34 3.94 15.03 -5.33
C PRO A 34 5.05 14.11 -5.88
N ARG A 35 5.42 13.07 -5.12
CA ARG A 35 6.43 12.07 -5.52
C ARG A 35 5.85 10.87 -6.26
N PHE A 36 4.53 10.75 -6.28
CA PHE A 36 3.88 9.55 -6.77
C PHE A 36 3.49 9.71 -8.24
N ASP A 37 3.97 8.80 -9.09
CA ASP A 37 3.60 8.74 -10.50
C ASP A 37 2.23 8.03 -10.65
N TYR A 38 1.18 8.76 -10.37
CA TYR A 38 -0.21 8.28 -10.44
C TYR A 38 -0.79 8.20 -11.86
N PRO A 39 -0.35 8.99 -12.87
CA PRO A 39 -0.93 8.93 -14.21
C PRO A 39 -0.85 7.56 -14.86
N ASN A 40 0.18 6.79 -14.54
CA ASN A 40 0.44 5.48 -15.12
C ASN A 40 -0.20 4.31 -14.34
N ASP A 41 -0.84 4.56 -13.21
CA ASP A 41 -1.53 3.51 -12.47
C ASP A 41 -2.78 3.03 -13.25
N TYR A 42 -2.85 1.72 -13.52
CA TYR A 42 -3.91 1.12 -14.33
C TYR A 42 -5.31 1.26 -13.71
N ARG A 43 -5.41 1.29 -12.37
CA ARG A 43 -6.67 1.42 -11.63
C ARG A 43 -7.20 2.86 -11.74
N LEU A 44 -6.30 3.83 -11.70
CA LEU A 44 -6.67 5.24 -11.89
C LEU A 44 -7.00 5.53 -13.36
N ARG A 45 -6.35 4.86 -14.32
CA ARG A 45 -6.77 4.90 -15.74
C ARG A 45 -8.17 4.35 -15.89
N PHE A 46 -8.44 3.19 -15.32
CA PHE A 46 -9.78 2.59 -15.32
C PHE A 46 -10.86 3.54 -14.78
N LEU A 47 -10.60 4.27 -13.68
CA LEU A 47 -11.54 5.27 -13.18
C LEU A 47 -11.74 6.42 -14.17
N ARG A 48 -10.68 6.90 -14.85
CA ARG A 48 -10.80 7.93 -15.90
C ARG A 48 -11.64 7.44 -17.08
N ASP A 49 -11.47 6.20 -17.50
CA ASP A 49 -12.24 5.59 -18.58
C ASP A 49 -13.73 5.50 -18.24
N LEU A 50 -14.07 5.48 -16.95
CA LEU A 50 -15.45 5.59 -16.44
C LEU A 50 -15.91 7.05 -16.23
N GLY A 51 -15.14 8.03 -16.67
CA GLY A 51 -15.48 9.45 -16.55
C GLY A 51 -15.19 10.07 -15.17
N VAL A 52 -14.48 9.36 -14.27
CA VAL A 52 -14.09 9.91 -12.96
C VAL A 52 -12.91 10.87 -13.13
N PRO A 53 -13.01 12.13 -12.72
CA PRO A 53 -11.87 13.04 -12.67
C PRO A 53 -10.79 12.52 -11.73
N VAL A 54 -9.57 12.35 -12.26
CA VAL A 54 -8.38 11.96 -11.49
C VAL A 54 -7.28 12.96 -11.74
N ASP A 55 -6.90 13.75 -10.74
CA ASP A 55 -5.96 14.85 -10.91
C ASP A 55 -4.98 14.96 -9.72
N ASP A 56 -3.94 15.77 -9.92
CA ASP A 56 -3.02 16.22 -8.89
C ASP A 56 -3.70 17.32 -8.05
N LEU A 57 -3.82 17.09 -6.74
CA LEU A 57 -4.41 18.06 -5.84
C LEU A 57 -3.75 19.44 -5.93
N TYR A 58 -2.44 19.48 -6.23
CA TYR A 58 -1.68 20.72 -6.33
C TYR A 58 -1.84 21.46 -7.68
N ARG A 59 -2.46 20.85 -8.69
CA ARG A 59 -2.84 21.53 -9.93
C ARG A 59 -4.03 22.48 -9.70
N GLN A 60 -4.98 22.07 -8.88
CA GLN A 60 -6.17 22.86 -8.59
C GLN A 60 -5.86 24.21 -7.92
N ALA A 61 -4.68 24.35 -7.34
CA ALA A 61 -4.22 25.60 -6.74
C ALA A 61 -3.53 26.57 -7.72
N ASP A 62 -3.17 26.11 -8.94
CA ASP A 62 -2.33 26.89 -9.88
C ASP A 62 -3.01 28.15 -10.42
N HIS A 63 -4.33 28.17 -10.56
CA HIS A 63 -5.05 29.26 -11.19
C HIS A 63 -5.14 30.58 -10.36
N ARG A 64 -4.73 30.55 -9.07
CA ARG A 64 -4.90 31.69 -8.16
C ARG A 64 -3.63 32.17 -7.45
N ARG A 65 -2.44 31.59 -7.68
CA ARG A 65 -1.34 31.72 -6.69
C ARG A 65 0.02 32.19 -7.19
N GLY A 66 0.04 32.92 -8.32
CA GLY A 66 1.22 33.65 -8.73
C GLY A 66 2.48 32.82 -9.05
N TRP A 67 3.51 33.48 -9.52
CA TRP A 67 4.76 32.91 -9.96
C TRP A 67 5.51 32.12 -8.84
N LEU A 68 5.44 32.60 -7.59
CA LEU A 68 6.14 31.98 -6.46
C LEU A 68 5.67 30.55 -6.20
N HIS A 69 4.37 30.29 -6.27
CA HIS A 69 3.81 28.93 -6.18
C HIS A 69 4.36 28.04 -7.30
N GLY A 70 4.39 28.53 -8.54
CA GLY A 70 4.94 27.80 -9.68
C GLY A 70 6.42 27.48 -9.52
N VAL A 71 7.22 28.43 -9.04
CA VAL A 71 8.65 28.23 -8.77
C VAL A 71 8.89 27.18 -7.69
N LEU A 72 8.23 27.29 -6.53
CA LEU A 72 8.36 26.32 -5.43
C LEU A 72 7.92 24.90 -5.85
N LYS A 73 6.82 24.80 -6.59
CA LYS A 73 6.31 23.51 -7.12
C LYS A 73 7.31 22.90 -8.11
N SER A 74 7.85 23.70 -9.02
CA SER A 74 8.85 23.24 -9.99
C SER A 74 10.14 22.79 -9.30
N ALA A 75 10.64 23.57 -8.31
CA ALA A 75 11.81 23.21 -7.52
C ALA A 75 11.60 21.92 -6.74
N MET A 76 10.46 21.76 -6.09
CA MET A 76 10.06 20.52 -5.39
C MET A 76 10.08 19.32 -6.33
N ARG A 77 9.41 19.41 -7.49
CA ARG A 77 9.34 18.31 -8.47
C ARG A 77 10.71 17.93 -8.99
N ARG A 78 11.55 18.91 -9.37
CA ARG A 78 12.92 18.65 -9.83
C ARG A 78 13.76 17.97 -8.75
N SER A 79 13.64 18.39 -7.49
CA SER A 79 14.37 17.77 -6.38
C SER A 79 13.97 16.33 -6.16
N PHE A 80 12.67 16.00 -6.30
CA PHE A 80 12.21 14.61 -6.18
C PHE A 80 12.56 13.75 -7.40
N ALA A 81 12.54 14.29 -8.61
CA ALA A 81 13.01 13.59 -9.80
C ALA A 81 14.48 13.20 -9.66
N ARG A 82 15.35 14.13 -9.23
CA ARG A 82 16.77 13.83 -8.94
C ARG A 82 16.94 12.75 -7.88
N GLN A 83 16.11 12.73 -6.84
CA GLN A 83 16.15 11.66 -5.84
C GLN A 83 15.90 10.29 -6.48
N LEU A 84 14.94 10.18 -7.41
CA LEU A 84 14.63 8.93 -8.10
C LEU A 84 15.77 8.49 -9.02
N GLU A 85 16.35 9.42 -9.78
CA GLU A 85 17.52 9.15 -10.64
C GLU A 85 18.72 8.61 -9.84
N PHE A 86 19.05 9.26 -8.73
CA PHE A 86 20.15 8.82 -7.86
C PHE A 86 19.81 7.54 -7.06
N GLY A 87 18.53 7.30 -6.76
CA GLY A 87 18.09 6.12 -6.02
C GLY A 87 18.07 4.85 -6.86
N SER A 88 17.78 4.94 -8.17
CA SER A 88 17.69 3.80 -9.07
C SER A 88 19.07 3.29 -9.53
N ASN A 89 20.06 4.18 -9.64
CA ASN A 89 21.36 3.86 -10.24
C ASN A 89 22.42 3.31 -9.28
N TYR A 90 22.16 3.28 -7.95
CA TYR A 90 23.17 2.96 -6.95
C TYR A 90 22.74 1.89 -5.94
N GLN A 91 22.22 0.77 -6.42
CA GLN A 91 22.06 -0.44 -5.60
C GLN A 91 23.46 -1.02 -5.30
N GLY A 92 23.90 -0.95 -4.03
CA GLY A 92 25.14 -1.61 -3.61
C GLY A 92 26.34 -0.68 -3.27
N PHE A 93 26.26 0.63 -3.42
CA PHE A 93 27.38 1.54 -3.18
C PHE A 93 27.37 2.28 -1.84
N SER A 94 28.58 2.73 -1.40
CA SER A 94 28.85 3.40 -0.13
C SER A 94 27.93 4.62 0.11
N PHE A 95 27.77 5.02 1.38
CA PHE A 95 26.99 6.18 1.83
C PHE A 95 27.27 7.47 1.05
N ILE A 96 28.53 7.69 0.66
CA ILE A 96 28.98 8.90 -0.06
C ILE A 96 28.26 9.04 -1.42
N LYS A 97 28.03 7.94 -2.15
CA LYS A 97 27.35 7.97 -3.46
C LYS A 97 25.82 8.16 -3.33
N ARG A 98 25.24 7.89 -2.16
CA ARG A 98 23.80 8.11 -1.87
C ARG A 98 23.53 9.53 -1.37
N LEU A 99 24.54 10.27 -0.94
CA LEU A 99 24.42 11.60 -0.34
C LEU A 99 23.70 12.61 -1.27
N PRO A 100 24.01 12.71 -2.59
CA PRO A 100 23.31 13.64 -3.47
C PRO A 100 21.81 13.38 -3.56
N GLY A 101 21.39 12.11 -3.65
CA GLY A 101 19.97 11.73 -3.64
C GLY A 101 19.29 12.05 -2.32
N TYR A 102 19.96 11.81 -1.20
CA TYR A 102 19.46 12.18 0.12
C TYR A 102 19.28 13.71 0.26
N LEU A 103 20.30 14.49 -0.13
CA LEU A 103 20.21 15.97 -0.09
C LEU A 103 19.09 16.49 -1.00
N ALA A 104 18.96 15.98 -2.22
CA ALA A 104 17.88 16.31 -3.11
C ALA A 104 16.51 16.02 -2.48
N SER A 105 16.40 14.90 -1.76
CA SER A 105 15.19 14.56 -0.99
C SER A 105 14.87 15.59 0.09
N GLN A 106 15.86 16.00 0.89
CA GLN A 106 15.67 16.99 1.96
C GLN A 106 15.25 18.35 1.40
N VAL A 107 15.87 18.78 0.31
CA VAL A 107 15.50 20.01 -0.41
C VAL A 107 14.06 19.92 -0.94
N GLY A 108 13.69 18.80 -1.54
CA GLY A 108 12.31 18.56 -1.99
C GLY A 108 11.29 18.61 -0.85
N ILE A 109 11.63 18.04 0.31
CA ILE A 109 10.81 18.09 1.53
C ILE A 109 10.66 19.54 2.03
N LEU A 110 11.72 20.31 2.01
CA LEU A 110 11.68 21.71 2.42
C LEU A 110 10.72 22.53 1.52
N PHE A 111 10.88 22.42 0.21
CA PHE A 111 9.96 23.09 -0.74
C PHE A 111 8.52 22.64 -0.56
N TYR A 112 8.31 21.34 -0.31
CA TYR A 112 6.97 20.82 0.00
C TYR A 112 6.38 21.45 1.27
N LYS A 113 7.18 21.59 2.35
CA LYS A 113 6.74 22.24 3.58
C LYS A 113 6.38 23.70 3.35
N LEU A 114 7.22 24.45 2.61
CA LEU A 114 6.95 25.83 2.26
C LEU A 114 5.67 25.99 1.44
N LEU A 115 5.48 25.15 0.42
CA LEU A 115 4.24 25.11 -0.35
C LEU A 115 3.04 24.85 0.54
N ARG A 116 3.10 23.82 1.40
CA ARG A 116 2.01 23.44 2.27
C ARG A 116 1.62 24.58 3.23
N LEU A 117 2.60 25.21 3.88
CA LEU A 117 2.35 26.25 4.86
C LEU A 117 1.90 27.56 4.20
N GLY A 118 2.47 27.91 3.06
CA GLY A 118 2.17 29.18 2.39
C GLY A 118 0.92 29.18 1.52
N PHE A 119 0.52 28.01 1.01
CA PHE A 119 -0.51 27.94 -0.04
C PHE A 119 -1.63 26.95 0.19
N TYR A 120 -1.47 25.98 1.08
CA TYR A 120 -2.45 24.90 1.31
C TYR A 120 -2.99 24.94 2.76
N ASP A 121 -3.35 26.15 3.19
CA ASP A 121 -3.96 26.42 4.48
C ASP A 121 -5.46 26.04 4.51
N ILE A 122 -6.11 26.33 5.60
CA ILE A 122 -7.54 26.07 5.76
C ILE A 122 -8.40 26.89 4.80
N ARG A 123 -7.99 28.13 4.45
CA ARG A 123 -8.75 28.98 3.52
C ARG A 123 -8.74 28.37 2.13
N TRP A 124 -7.58 27.87 1.70
CA TRP A 124 -7.49 27.09 0.46
C TRP A 124 -8.38 25.85 0.52
N ALA A 125 -8.30 25.06 1.59
CA ALA A 125 -9.08 23.83 1.73
C ALA A 125 -10.59 24.09 1.66
N ARG A 126 -11.07 25.15 2.33
CA ARG A 126 -12.47 25.55 2.28
C ARG A 126 -12.90 25.94 0.87
N SER A 127 -12.13 26.81 0.19
CA SER A 127 -12.40 27.19 -1.20
C SER A 127 -12.39 25.99 -2.15
N PHE A 128 -11.44 25.07 -1.97
CA PHE A 128 -11.35 23.85 -2.77
C PHE A 128 -12.56 22.94 -2.58
N LEU A 129 -12.95 22.65 -1.34
CA LEU A 129 -14.11 21.81 -1.03
C LEU A 129 -15.41 22.43 -1.54
N GLN A 130 -15.56 23.76 -1.41
CA GLN A 130 -16.72 24.49 -1.91
C GLN A 130 -16.80 24.44 -3.44
N THR A 131 -15.70 24.76 -4.12
CA THR A 131 -15.65 24.81 -5.59
C THR A 131 -15.84 23.42 -6.22
N SER A 132 -15.37 22.38 -5.55
CA SER A 132 -15.55 20.98 -6.00
C SER A 132 -16.92 20.42 -5.69
N GLY A 133 -17.80 21.14 -4.99
CA GLY A 133 -19.10 20.64 -4.57
C GLY A 133 -19.02 19.42 -3.65
N ALA A 134 -17.97 19.33 -2.83
CA ALA A 134 -17.72 18.18 -1.99
C ALA A 134 -18.84 17.95 -0.97
N ARG A 135 -19.42 16.76 -0.99
CA ARG A 135 -20.39 16.29 0.03
C ARG A 135 -19.79 15.31 1.03
N THR A 136 -18.61 14.76 0.69
CA THR A 136 -17.91 13.77 1.51
C THR A 136 -16.44 13.80 1.14
N VAL A 137 -15.55 13.61 2.11
CA VAL A 137 -14.10 13.47 1.90
C VAL A 137 -13.63 12.11 2.42
N CYS A 138 -12.96 11.35 1.57
CA CYS A 138 -12.48 10.01 1.85
C CYS A 138 -10.96 9.96 1.73
N PHE A 139 -10.31 9.44 2.76
CA PHE A 139 -8.87 9.23 2.81
C PHE A 139 -8.59 7.75 3.06
N ASP A 140 -7.45 7.26 2.59
CA ASP A 140 -6.86 6.08 3.19
C ASP A 140 -6.53 6.35 4.67
N HIS A 141 -6.31 5.32 5.46
CA HIS A 141 -5.97 5.42 6.89
C HIS A 141 -4.67 6.24 7.11
N VAL A 142 -4.73 7.51 6.76
CA VAL A 142 -3.62 8.47 6.77
C VAL A 142 -3.63 9.29 8.05
N MET A 143 -2.43 9.50 8.61
CA MET A 143 -2.31 10.40 9.76
C MET A 143 -2.72 11.83 9.40
N PRO A 144 -3.63 12.48 10.16
CA PRO A 144 -4.10 13.84 9.89
C PRO A 144 -2.98 14.89 9.76
N GLY A 145 -1.86 14.68 10.44
CA GLY A 145 -0.71 15.59 10.35
C GLY A 145 0.13 15.47 9.06
N LEU A 146 -0.15 14.49 8.20
CA LEU A 146 0.58 14.29 6.95
C LEU A 146 -0.10 15.03 5.80
N TYR A 147 0.71 15.46 4.84
CA TYR A 147 0.26 16.18 3.64
C TYR A 147 -0.61 17.38 4.00
N VAL A 148 -1.68 17.59 3.24
CA VAL A 148 -2.68 18.65 3.45
C VAL A 148 -3.94 18.14 4.16
N VAL A 149 -3.87 16.93 4.72
CA VAL A 149 -5.03 16.24 5.31
C VAL A 149 -5.68 17.06 6.42
N ARG A 150 -4.87 17.64 7.32
CA ARG A 150 -5.40 18.44 8.42
C ARG A 150 -6.20 19.65 7.94
N SER A 151 -5.68 20.39 6.96
CA SER A 151 -6.40 21.56 6.40
C SER A 151 -7.73 21.13 5.77
N LEU A 152 -7.74 19.99 5.06
CA LEU A 152 -8.96 19.45 4.45
C LEU A 152 -9.95 18.95 5.52
N LEU A 153 -9.49 18.22 6.55
CA LEU A 153 -10.36 17.74 7.63
C LEU A 153 -10.97 18.91 8.43
N GLN A 154 -10.16 19.93 8.75
CA GLN A 154 -10.64 21.09 9.46
C GLN A 154 -11.66 21.87 8.63
N ALA A 155 -11.40 22.10 7.35
CA ALA A 155 -12.35 22.76 6.46
C ALA A 155 -13.63 21.92 6.28
N ALA A 156 -13.52 20.61 6.10
CA ALA A 156 -14.65 19.71 6.00
C ALA A 156 -15.54 19.79 7.27
N LYS A 157 -14.94 19.78 8.46
CA LYS A 157 -15.64 19.91 9.73
C LYS A 157 -16.39 21.24 9.85
N GLU A 158 -15.74 22.37 9.48
CA GLU A 158 -16.38 23.70 9.50
C GLU A 158 -17.54 23.82 8.52
N MET A 159 -17.49 23.05 7.42
CA MET A 159 -18.52 23.01 6.38
C MET A 159 -19.55 21.88 6.59
N ALA A 160 -19.51 21.17 7.71
CA ALA A 160 -20.33 19.99 8.00
C ALA A 160 -20.26 18.91 6.89
N ILE A 161 -19.11 18.76 6.24
CA ILE A 161 -18.84 17.72 5.24
C ILE A 161 -18.25 16.49 5.94
N PRO A 162 -18.92 15.32 5.89
CA PRO A 162 -18.45 14.10 6.53
C PRO A 162 -17.09 13.64 6.03
N SER A 163 -16.21 13.23 6.93
CA SER A 163 -14.87 12.75 6.64
C SER A 163 -14.68 11.28 7.01
N PHE A 164 -14.14 10.49 6.09
CA PHE A 164 -13.93 9.06 6.24
C PHE A 164 -12.45 8.69 6.15
N ALA A 165 -11.98 7.87 7.10
CA ALA A 165 -10.73 7.12 6.99
C ALA A 165 -11.06 5.69 6.55
N LEU A 166 -10.67 5.30 5.33
CA LEU A 166 -10.89 3.97 4.78
C LEU A 166 -9.73 3.03 5.15
N PRO A 167 -9.92 1.69 5.11
CA PRO A 167 -8.90 0.74 5.55
C PRO A 167 -7.60 0.84 4.76
N HIS A 168 -6.48 0.66 5.45
CA HIS A 168 -5.14 0.51 4.86
C HIS A 168 -4.59 -0.88 5.14
N GLY A 169 -4.91 -1.84 4.31
CA GLY A 169 -4.58 -3.25 4.53
C GLY A 169 -5.48 -3.93 5.56
N VAL A 170 -5.17 -5.19 5.84
CA VAL A 170 -5.80 -5.98 6.91
C VAL A 170 -4.84 -6.09 8.08
N HIS A 171 -5.33 -5.91 9.30
CA HIS A 171 -4.55 -6.25 10.47
C HIS A 171 -4.57 -7.75 10.67
N LEU A 172 -3.39 -8.36 10.72
CA LEU A 172 -3.21 -9.81 10.65
C LEU A 172 -2.91 -10.47 11.99
N TYR A 173 -2.13 -9.79 12.84
CA TYR A 173 -1.54 -10.43 14.01
C TYR A 173 -2.51 -10.47 15.18
N THR A 174 -2.71 -11.66 15.73
CA THR A 174 -3.53 -11.91 16.93
C THR A 174 -2.69 -11.86 18.19
N ASN A 175 -1.39 -12.14 18.08
CA ASN A 175 -0.43 -11.83 19.13
C ASN A 175 0.56 -10.77 18.65
N GLU A 176 1.08 -9.97 19.58
CA GLU A 176 2.15 -9.03 19.33
C GLU A 176 3.42 -9.53 20.01
N ALA A 177 3.86 -10.77 19.71
CA ALA A 177 5.12 -11.33 20.22
C ALA A 177 6.29 -10.38 19.86
N THR A 178 6.11 -9.65 18.77
CA THR A 178 7.05 -8.64 18.29
C THR A 178 6.33 -7.31 18.18
N LYS A 179 6.21 -6.62 19.31
CA LYS A 179 5.65 -5.26 19.31
C LYS A 179 6.54 -4.34 18.47
N PRO A 180 6.00 -3.68 17.44
CA PRO A 180 6.67 -2.49 16.93
C PRO A 180 6.84 -1.54 18.12
N LYS A 181 8.08 -1.04 18.33
CA LYS A 181 8.42 -0.06 19.37
C LYS A 181 7.29 0.94 19.51
N SER A 182 6.64 0.95 20.67
CA SER A 182 5.51 1.77 21.08
C SER A 182 4.73 2.43 19.94
N THR A 183 3.58 1.90 19.58
CA THR A 183 2.56 2.67 18.86
C THR A 183 2.34 3.92 19.73
N ASP A 184 2.80 5.06 19.25
CA ASP A 184 2.61 6.32 19.97
C ASP A 184 1.09 6.55 20.06
N VAL A 185 0.55 6.25 21.23
CA VAL A 185 -0.89 6.37 21.53
C VAL A 185 -1.38 7.77 21.16
N ARG A 186 -0.57 8.81 21.46
CA ARG A 186 -0.89 10.20 21.11
C ARG A 186 -0.99 10.39 19.58
N ARG A 187 -0.18 9.66 18.83
CA ARG A 187 -0.20 9.70 17.36
C ARG A 187 -1.47 9.03 16.83
N THR A 188 -1.81 7.87 17.36
CA THR A 188 -3.01 7.12 16.93
C THR A 188 -4.29 7.82 17.32
N ALA A 189 -4.37 8.47 18.49
CA ALA A 189 -5.52 9.26 18.92
C ALA A 189 -5.90 10.39 17.94
N LYS A 190 -4.96 10.85 17.09
CA LYS A 190 -5.25 11.84 16.03
C LYS A 190 -6.26 11.36 14.99
N PHE A 191 -6.49 10.06 14.88
CA PHE A 191 -7.58 9.56 14.04
C PHE A 191 -8.96 10.02 14.48
N ASN A 192 -9.12 10.49 15.72
CA ASN A 192 -10.35 11.15 16.17
C ASN A 192 -10.67 12.46 15.41
N GLU A 193 -9.74 12.99 14.61
CA GLU A 193 -10.01 14.12 13.70
C GLU A 193 -10.96 13.73 12.56
N PHE A 194 -11.07 12.44 12.19
CA PHE A 194 -12.09 11.92 11.27
C PHE A 194 -13.44 11.76 11.95
N ASP A 195 -14.52 11.88 11.17
CA ASP A 195 -15.87 11.60 11.66
C ASP A 195 -16.13 10.10 11.68
N PHE A 196 -15.70 9.38 10.65
CA PHE A 196 -15.89 7.94 10.48
C PHE A 196 -14.59 7.23 10.14
N ILE A 197 -14.36 6.10 10.80
CA ILE A 197 -13.19 5.26 10.59
C ILE A 197 -13.68 3.86 10.22
N ILE A 198 -13.36 3.40 9.01
CA ILE A 198 -13.72 2.07 8.56
C ILE A 198 -12.59 1.10 8.91
N GLY A 199 -12.90 0.15 9.77
CA GLY A 199 -11.98 -0.91 10.18
C GLY A 199 -12.08 -2.14 9.28
N PRO A 200 -10.96 -2.79 8.92
CA PRO A 200 -10.98 -4.01 8.12
C PRO A 200 -11.46 -5.24 8.89
N ASN A 201 -11.32 -5.27 10.21
CA ASN A 201 -11.76 -6.34 11.09
C ASN A 201 -11.88 -5.87 12.56
N ARG A 202 -12.45 -6.73 13.43
CA ARG A 202 -12.63 -6.45 14.86
C ARG A 202 -11.28 -6.24 15.57
N LEU A 203 -10.28 -7.02 15.22
CA LEU A 203 -8.94 -6.93 15.80
C LEU A 203 -8.35 -5.51 15.61
N ARG A 204 -8.51 -4.92 14.40
CA ARG A 204 -8.09 -3.54 14.15
C ARG A 204 -8.90 -2.53 14.97
N LYS A 205 -10.22 -2.73 15.12
CA LYS A 205 -11.06 -1.89 15.97
C LYS A 205 -10.56 -1.87 17.41
N GLU A 206 -10.30 -3.04 17.99
CA GLU A 206 -9.80 -3.16 19.38
C GLU A 206 -8.47 -2.41 19.58
N ILE A 207 -7.54 -2.56 18.62
CA ILE A 207 -6.25 -1.84 18.68
C ILE A 207 -6.45 -0.33 18.61
N LEU A 208 -7.33 0.17 17.76
CA LEU A 208 -7.62 1.58 17.65
C LEU A 208 -8.23 2.14 18.95
N VAL A 209 -9.20 1.42 19.54
CA VAL A 209 -9.82 1.80 20.81
C VAL A 209 -8.79 1.81 21.94
N LYS A 210 -7.97 0.75 22.08
CA LYS A 210 -6.86 0.69 23.04
C LYS A 210 -5.84 1.83 22.86
N SER A 211 -5.75 2.38 21.65
CA SER A 211 -4.87 3.50 21.30
C SER A 211 -5.56 4.87 21.42
N GLY A 212 -6.74 4.95 22.05
CA GLY A 212 -7.44 6.20 22.37
C GLY A 212 -8.32 6.75 21.23
N VAL A 213 -8.66 5.93 20.24
CA VAL A 213 -9.66 6.30 19.22
C VAL A 213 -11.06 6.02 19.76
N SER A 214 -11.98 6.97 19.61
CA SER A 214 -13.37 6.85 20.07
C SER A 214 -14.08 5.69 19.37
N GLU A 215 -14.64 4.76 20.14
CA GLU A 215 -15.27 3.55 19.61
C GLU A 215 -16.43 3.85 18.68
N GLY A 216 -17.27 4.83 19.00
CA GLY A 216 -18.44 5.22 18.21
C GLY A 216 -18.10 5.78 16.83
N LYS A 217 -16.84 6.09 16.55
CA LYS A 217 -16.35 6.48 15.22
C LYS A 217 -15.89 5.32 14.36
N ILE A 218 -15.74 4.10 14.91
CA ILE A 218 -15.13 2.95 14.24
C ILE A 218 -16.19 1.95 13.81
N PHE A 219 -16.32 1.78 12.49
CA PHE A 219 -17.23 0.84 11.84
C PHE A 219 -16.44 -0.30 11.20
N VAL A 220 -16.74 -1.54 11.58
CA VAL A 220 -16.08 -2.72 11.00
C VAL A 220 -16.86 -3.19 9.79
N LEU A 221 -16.41 -2.78 8.60
CA LEU A 221 -17.08 -3.08 7.33
C LEU A 221 -16.20 -3.90 6.36
N GLY A 222 -15.00 -4.29 6.77
CA GLY A 222 -14.05 -4.97 5.90
C GLY A 222 -13.24 -4.00 5.03
N SER A 223 -12.63 -4.52 3.97
CA SER A 223 -11.92 -3.74 2.97
C SER A 223 -12.46 -4.05 1.58
N ALA A 224 -12.93 -3.03 0.87
CA ALA A 224 -13.47 -3.17 -0.49
C ALA A 224 -12.45 -3.73 -1.50
N ARG A 225 -11.13 -3.64 -1.20
CA ARG A 225 -10.08 -4.28 -2.00
C ARG A 225 -10.31 -5.79 -2.17
N TYR A 226 -10.88 -6.44 -1.16
CA TYR A 226 -11.05 -7.89 -1.12
C TYR A 226 -12.50 -8.34 -1.40
N CYS A 227 -13.37 -7.43 -1.84
CA CYS A 227 -14.71 -7.85 -2.25
C CYS A 227 -14.64 -8.60 -3.60
N HIS A 228 -15.47 -9.63 -3.75
CA HIS A 228 -15.49 -10.51 -4.92
C HIS A 228 -15.64 -9.72 -6.23
N GLU A 229 -16.56 -8.79 -6.28
CA GLU A 229 -16.82 -7.99 -7.49
C GLU A 229 -15.61 -7.15 -7.92
N TRP A 230 -14.86 -6.59 -6.95
CA TRP A 230 -13.64 -5.86 -7.27
C TRP A 230 -12.53 -6.80 -7.75
N ILE A 231 -12.37 -7.97 -7.15
CA ILE A 231 -11.38 -8.95 -7.59
C ILE A 231 -11.64 -9.35 -9.04
N VAL A 232 -12.89 -9.65 -9.38
CA VAL A 232 -13.28 -9.96 -10.76
C VAL A 232 -13.02 -8.78 -11.69
N GLN A 233 -13.35 -7.56 -11.29
CA GLN A 233 -13.10 -6.37 -12.09
C GLN A 233 -11.60 -6.08 -12.23
N ASN A 234 -10.84 -6.20 -11.15
CA ASN A 234 -9.39 -5.96 -11.16
C ASN A 234 -8.67 -6.95 -12.08
N LYS A 235 -9.08 -8.22 -12.12
CA LYS A 235 -8.56 -9.21 -13.08
C LYS A 235 -8.74 -8.79 -14.53
N LYS A 236 -9.83 -8.10 -14.87
CA LYS A 236 -10.13 -7.64 -16.25
C LYS A 236 -9.25 -6.45 -16.66
N ILE A 237 -8.98 -5.53 -15.74
CA ILE A 237 -8.27 -4.28 -16.02
C ILE A 237 -6.76 -4.35 -15.76
N MET A 238 -6.32 -5.37 -15.03
CA MET A 238 -4.91 -5.54 -14.66
C MET A 238 -4.05 -5.83 -15.89
N PRO A 239 -2.95 -5.10 -16.09
CA PRO A 239 -2.01 -5.40 -17.16
C PRO A 239 -1.36 -6.76 -16.94
N ARG A 240 -1.32 -7.57 -18.00
CA ARG A 240 -0.73 -8.91 -18.02
C ARG A 240 0.70 -8.82 -18.52
N LYS A 241 1.65 -9.26 -17.71
CA LYS A 241 3.06 -9.30 -18.03
C LYS A 241 3.65 -10.70 -18.03
N ILE A 242 2.97 -11.66 -17.39
CA ILE A 242 3.36 -13.07 -17.40
C ILE A 242 2.97 -13.66 -18.75
N SER A 243 3.96 -14.22 -19.45
CA SER A 243 3.72 -14.85 -20.75
C SER A 243 2.69 -15.98 -20.68
N PRO A 244 1.84 -16.16 -21.71
CA PRO A 244 0.98 -17.34 -21.81
C PRO A 244 1.75 -18.65 -21.70
N THR A 245 2.96 -18.76 -22.27
CA THR A 245 3.82 -19.95 -22.17
C THR A 245 4.22 -20.27 -20.74
N ASP A 246 4.50 -19.26 -19.91
CA ASP A 246 4.82 -19.45 -18.50
C ASP A 246 3.61 -19.92 -17.67
N ARG A 247 2.40 -19.80 -18.21
CA ARG A 247 1.17 -20.29 -17.58
C ARG A 247 0.93 -21.78 -17.81
N HIS A 248 1.57 -22.38 -18.81
CA HIS A 248 1.38 -23.77 -19.20
C HIS A 248 2.52 -24.70 -18.72
N SER A 249 3.33 -24.26 -17.76
CA SER A 249 4.34 -25.11 -17.13
C SER A 249 3.67 -26.31 -16.43
N ASN A 250 4.22 -27.51 -16.61
CA ASN A 250 3.79 -28.72 -15.89
C ASN A 250 4.37 -28.78 -14.47
N ARG A 251 5.19 -27.81 -14.07
CA ARG A 251 5.74 -27.73 -12.71
C ARG A 251 4.73 -27.03 -11.79
N LEU A 252 4.80 -27.36 -10.50
CA LEU A 252 4.04 -26.64 -9.48
C LEU A 252 4.50 -25.18 -9.45
N LYS A 253 3.59 -24.25 -9.69
CA LYS A 253 3.88 -22.79 -9.71
C LYS A 253 3.77 -22.24 -8.30
N VAL A 254 4.87 -21.77 -7.78
CA VAL A 254 4.99 -21.27 -6.43
C VAL A 254 5.35 -19.79 -6.46
N VAL A 255 4.58 -18.94 -5.76
CA VAL A 255 4.98 -17.56 -5.52
C VAL A 255 5.42 -17.40 -4.06
N PHE A 256 6.61 -16.85 -3.86
CA PHE A 256 7.10 -16.50 -2.54
C PHE A 256 6.99 -14.99 -2.29
N LEU A 257 6.23 -14.61 -1.27
CA LEU A 257 5.88 -13.25 -0.89
C LEU A 257 6.39 -12.94 0.53
N PRO A 258 7.69 -12.73 0.70
CA PRO A 258 8.29 -12.46 2.01
C PRO A 258 7.83 -11.12 2.55
N SER A 259 7.75 -11.01 3.88
CA SER A 259 7.47 -9.76 4.58
C SER A 259 8.66 -8.80 4.52
N LYS A 260 8.47 -7.59 5.06
CA LYS A 260 9.58 -6.65 5.26
C LYS A 260 10.56 -7.24 6.26
N PRO A 261 11.87 -7.17 6.01
CA PRO A 261 12.89 -7.59 6.97
C PRO A 261 12.74 -6.90 8.34
N GLN A 262 12.33 -5.62 8.35
CA GLN A 262 12.09 -4.86 9.58
C GLN A 262 10.91 -5.40 10.42
N CYS A 263 10.12 -6.33 9.89
CA CYS A 263 9.03 -7.00 10.62
C CYS A 263 9.53 -8.24 11.38
N GLN A 264 10.78 -8.26 11.83
CA GLN A 264 11.40 -9.30 12.65
C GLN A 264 11.36 -10.69 11.99
N VAL A 265 11.65 -10.72 10.71
CA VAL A 265 11.88 -11.95 9.98
C VAL A 265 13.27 -12.48 10.30
N ASP A 266 13.40 -13.76 10.54
CA ASP A 266 14.71 -14.42 10.66
C ASP A 266 15.41 -14.44 9.29
N LEU A 267 16.37 -13.55 9.11
CA LEU A 267 17.04 -13.36 7.82
C LEU A 267 17.95 -14.55 7.44
N THR A 268 18.52 -15.24 8.43
CA THR A 268 19.36 -16.40 8.20
C THR A 268 18.51 -17.56 7.65
N ARG A 269 17.42 -17.86 8.34
CA ARG A 269 16.46 -18.90 7.90
C ARG A 269 15.77 -18.51 6.59
N LEU A 270 15.52 -17.20 6.37
CA LEU A 270 14.98 -16.70 5.10
C LEU A 270 15.92 -17.06 3.94
N ARG A 271 17.24 -16.85 4.10
CA ARG A 271 18.21 -17.21 3.07
C ARG A 271 18.24 -18.72 2.85
N THR A 272 18.30 -19.52 3.91
CA THR A 272 18.22 -20.98 3.80
C THR A 272 16.94 -21.42 3.07
N THR A 273 15.81 -20.79 3.36
CA THR A 273 14.54 -21.07 2.66
C THR A 273 14.67 -20.77 1.15
N CYS A 274 15.30 -19.66 0.78
CA CYS A 274 15.55 -19.34 -0.63
C CYS A 274 16.43 -20.40 -1.32
N ASP A 275 17.49 -20.86 -0.67
CA ASP A 275 18.39 -21.89 -1.19
C ASP A 275 17.65 -23.24 -1.38
N ILE A 276 16.81 -23.64 -0.40
CA ILE A 276 15.97 -24.83 -0.50
C ILE A 276 15.02 -24.72 -1.70
N LEU A 277 14.26 -23.62 -1.80
CA LEU A 277 13.30 -23.41 -2.88
C LEU A 277 13.95 -23.44 -4.26
N ALA A 278 15.14 -22.86 -4.40
CA ALA A 278 15.92 -22.87 -5.63
C ALA A 278 16.38 -24.29 -6.03
N GLY A 279 16.59 -25.18 -5.04
CA GLY A 279 17.00 -26.57 -5.26
C GLY A 279 15.87 -27.52 -5.71
N LEU A 280 14.59 -27.12 -5.57
CA LEU A 280 13.44 -27.98 -5.89
C LEU A 280 13.16 -27.98 -7.41
N GLN A 281 13.57 -29.02 -8.11
CA GLN A 281 13.49 -29.09 -9.59
C GLN A 281 12.07 -29.22 -10.13
N HIS A 282 11.12 -29.65 -9.35
CA HIS A 282 9.72 -29.87 -9.75
C HIS A 282 8.83 -28.64 -9.58
N ILE A 283 9.35 -27.53 -9.06
CA ILE A 283 8.61 -26.29 -8.90
C ILE A 283 9.09 -25.20 -9.88
N ASP A 284 8.20 -24.29 -10.23
CA ASP A 284 8.50 -23.01 -10.90
C ASP A 284 8.29 -21.90 -9.84
N ILE A 285 9.39 -21.35 -9.33
CA ILE A 285 9.37 -20.44 -8.18
C ILE A 285 9.64 -19.00 -8.61
N ARG A 286 8.73 -18.09 -8.25
CA ARG A 286 8.88 -16.65 -8.42
C ARG A 286 8.87 -15.96 -7.07
N VAL A 287 9.85 -15.12 -6.84
CA VAL A 287 9.99 -14.37 -5.58
C VAL A 287 9.68 -12.91 -5.85
N LYS A 288 8.77 -12.35 -5.05
CA LYS A 288 8.50 -10.92 -5.06
C LYS A 288 8.85 -10.33 -3.70
N PRO A 289 10.08 -9.82 -3.53
CA PRO A 289 10.48 -9.12 -2.33
C PRO A 289 9.54 -7.94 -2.04
N HIS A 290 9.35 -7.63 -0.77
CA HIS A 290 8.53 -6.49 -0.40
C HIS A 290 9.14 -5.20 -1.00
N THR A 291 8.30 -4.31 -1.53
CA THR A 291 8.74 -3.05 -2.21
C THR A 291 9.63 -2.15 -1.34
N ARG A 292 9.65 -2.37 -0.02
CA ARG A 292 10.50 -1.66 0.95
C ARG A 292 11.62 -2.53 1.51
N ALA A 293 12.01 -3.61 0.83
CA ALA A 293 13.06 -4.51 1.29
C ALA A 293 14.45 -3.83 1.32
N GLY A 294 14.65 -2.76 0.56
CA GLY A 294 15.88 -1.96 0.65
C GLY A 294 17.13 -2.76 0.33
N SER A 295 18.11 -2.72 1.24
CA SER A 295 19.41 -3.40 1.12
C SER A 295 19.32 -4.93 1.21
N GLU A 296 18.23 -5.46 1.75
CA GLU A 296 18.06 -6.91 1.95
C GLU A 296 17.61 -7.66 0.68
N LYS A 297 17.46 -6.97 -0.44
CA LYS A 297 17.12 -7.61 -1.73
C LYS A 297 18.12 -8.69 -2.15
N HIS A 298 19.39 -8.56 -1.78
CA HIS A 298 20.44 -9.55 -2.05
C HIS A 298 20.15 -10.94 -1.44
N LEU A 299 19.29 -11.03 -0.42
CA LEU A 299 18.88 -12.31 0.17
C LEU A 299 18.11 -13.19 -0.82
N PHE A 300 17.51 -12.59 -1.83
CA PHE A 300 16.72 -13.27 -2.88
C PHE A 300 17.52 -13.48 -4.18
N ASP A 301 18.78 -13.05 -4.22
CA ASP A 301 19.69 -13.28 -5.33
C ASP A 301 20.30 -14.68 -5.20
N VAL A 302 19.51 -15.67 -5.58
CA VAL A 302 19.82 -17.10 -5.53
C VAL A 302 19.57 -17.69 -6.90
N THR A 303 20.57 -18.37 -7.45
CA THR A 303 20.42 -19.08 -8.74
C THR A 303 19.28 -20.10 -8.64
N GLY A 304 18.34 -20.06 -9.57
CA GLY A 304 17.13 -20.88 -9.56
C GLY A 304 15.88 -20.18 -9.05
N LEU A 305 16.00 -19.00 -8.41
CA LEU A 305 14.86 -18.15 -8.08
C LEU A 305 14.64 -17.10 -9.18
N VAL A 306 13.39 -16.89 -9.57
CA VAL A 306 13.02 -15.83 -10.53
C VAL A 306 12.55 -14.59 -9.79
N ASP A 307 13.29 -13.47 -9.90
CA ASP A 307 12.84 -12.17 -9.36
C ASP A 307 11.60 -11.66 -10.13
N ALA A 308 10.51 -11.55 -9.40
CA ALA A 308 9.23 -11.05 -9.89
C ALA A 308 8.87 -9.66 -9.33
N SER A 309 9.85 -8.88 -8.89
CA SER A 309 9.64 -7.54 -8.32
C SER A 309 8.89 -6.59 -9.26
N HIS A 310 9.06 -6.77 -10.58
CA HIS A 310 8.44 -5.95 -11.63
C HIS A 310 6.98 -6.33 -11.95
N LEU A 311 6.51 -7.48 -11.47
CA LEU A 311 5.15 -7.97 -11.70
C LEU A 311 4.19 -7.46 -10.62
N LEU A 312 2.91 -7.42 -10.93
CA LEU A 312 1.87 -7.12 -9.95
C LEU A 312 1.64 -8.33 -9.03
N THR A 313 1.42 -8.07 -7.74
CA THR A 313 1.15 -9.13 -6.77
C THR A 313 -0.10 -9.92 -7.13
N ALA A 314 -1.17 -9.24 -7.55
CA ALA A 314 -2.41 -9.88 -8.00
C ALA A 314 -2.18 -10.83 -9.20
N GLU A 315 -1.34 -10.43 -10.16
CA GLU A 315 -0.98 -11.29 -11.30
C GLU A 315 -0.19 -12.52 -10.87
N LEU A 316 0.74 -12.35 -9.93
CA LEU A 316 1.52 -13.46 -9.37
C LEU A 316 0.65 -14.44 -8.58
N CYS A 317 -0.26 -13.93 -7.73
CA CYS A 317 -1.19 -14.79 -7.00
C CYS A 317 -2.15 -15.55 -7.93
N GLU A 318 -2.54 -14.93 -9.06
CA GLU A 318 -3.35 -15.61 -10.06
C GLU A 318 -2.55 -16.67 -10.83
N TRP A 319 -1.28 -16.40 -11.15
CA TRP A 319 -0.40 -17.32 -11.85
C TRP A 319 -0.04 -18.55 -11.00
N ALA A 320 0.20 -18.35 -9.70
CA ALA A 320 0.66 -19.40 -8.80
C ALA A 320 -0.42 -20.46 -8.54
N ASP A 321 0.01 -21.69 -8.32
CA ASP A 321 -0.80 -22.75 -7.76
C ASP A 321 -0.80 -22.71 -6.22
N VAL A 322 0.34 -22.26 -5.63
CA VAL A 322 0.55 -22.13 -4.18
C VAL A 322 1.27 -20.82 -3.88
N ALA A 323 0.89 -20.13 -2.83
CA ALA A 323 1.60 -18.96 -2.32
C ALA A 323 2.29 -19.23 -0.98
N LEU A 324 3.57 -18.95 -0.90
CA LEU A 324 4.34 -18.90 0.34
C LEU A 324 4.32 -17.48 0.88
N VAL A 325 3.84 -17.31 2.11
CA VAL A 325 3.65 -15.99 2.72
C VAL A 325 4.30 -15.90 4.09
N VAL A 326 4.78 -14.70 4.44
CA VAL A 326 5.37 -14.40 5.74
C VAL A 326 4.76 -13.11 6.25
N GLY A 327 3.79 -13.18 7.16
CA GLY A 327 3.25 -12.01 7.85
C GLY A 327 2.76 -10.86 6.96
N SER A 328 2.17 -11.16 5.81
CA SER A 328 1.72 -10.17 4.84
C SER A 328 0.23 -10.25 4.56
N SER A 329 -0.45 -9.10 4.43
CA SER A 329 -1.86 -9.02 4.05
C SER A 329 -2.16 -9.58 2.64
N VAL A 330 -1.14 -9.88 1.86
CA VAL A 330 -1.26 -10.56 0.56
C VAL A 330 -1.89 -11.94 0.67
N ILE A 331 -1.78 -12.60 1.84
CA ILE A 331 -2.50 -13.86 2.09
C ILE A 331 -4.00 -13.74 1.80
N THR A 332 -4.61 -12.59 2.13
CA THR A 332 -6.03 -12.36 1.84
C THR A 332 -6.32 -12.42 0.34
N GLU A 333 -5.44 -11.83 -0.47
CA GLU A 333 -5.58 -11.83 -1.94
C GLU A 333 -5.45 -13.25 -2.51
N THR A 334 -4.51 -14.03 -2.00
CA THR A 334 -4.31 -15.43 -2.35
C THR A 334 -5.56 -16.26 -2.07
N LEU A 335 -6.10 -16.16 -0.85
CA LEU A 335 -7.29 -16.89 -0.43
C LEU A 335 -8.54 -16.49 -1.23
N MET A 336 -8.70 -15.21 -1.56
CA MET A 336 -9.79 -14.71 -2.39
C MET A 336 -9.72 -15.22 -3.85
N LEU A 337 -8.56 -15.65 -4.30
CA LEU A 337 -8.35 -16.32 -5.58
C LEU A 337 -8.51 -17.85 -5.50
N ASN A 338 -8.96 -18.38 -4.36
CA ASN A 338 -9.06 -19.81 -4.08
C ASN A 338 -7.73 -20.56 -4.25
N LYS A 339 -6.62 -19.92 -3.85
CA LYS A 339 -5.29 -20.52 -3.92
C LYS A 339 -4.82 -20.92 -2.53
N PRO A 340 -4.19 -22.09 -2.37
CA PRO A 340 -3.55 -22.48 -1.12
C PRO A 340 -2.50 -21.45 -0.69
N ALA A 341 -2.49 -21.14 0.60
CA ALA A 341 -1.48 -20.28 1.20
C ALA A 341 -0.72 -21.06 2.30
N LEU A 342 0.59 -21.13 2.19
CA LEU A 342 1.49 -21.68 3.19
C LEU A 342 2.10 -20.53 3.99
N TYR A 343 1.80 -20.46 5.27
CA TYR A 343 2.37 -19.46 6.17
C TYR A 343 3.65 -19.99 6.80
N LEU A 344 4.79 -19.38 6.45
CA LEU A 344 6.10 -19.81 6.94
C LEU A 344 6.35 -19.30 8.37
N LYS A 345 5.76 -19.98 9.36
CA LYS A 345 5.77 -19.62 10.77
C LYS A 345 7.18 -19.56 11.35
N TYR A 346 8.06 -20.41 10.90
CA TYR A 346 9.44 -20.47 11.38
C TYR A 346 10.29 -19.23 11.01
N LEU A 347 9.80 -18.42 10.07
CA LEU A 347 10.44 -17.14 9.70
C LEU A 347 9.91 -15.96 10.50
N HIS A 348 8.81 -16.12 11.26
CA HIS A 348 8.14 -15.00 11.90
C HIS A 348 7.41 -15.40 13.19
N ALA A 349 7.74 -14.76 14.31
CA ALA A 349 7.25 -15.14 15.63
C ALA A 349 5.76 -14.86 15.89
N ASN A 350 5.15 -13.93 15.11
CA ASN A 350 3.75 -13.57 15.34
C ASN A 350 2.78 -14.62 14.80
N THR A 351 1.66 -14.80 15.51
CA THR A 351 0.53 -15.59 15.04
C THR A 351 -0.42 -14.71 14.24
N THR A 352 -0.96 -15.26 13.18
CA THR A 352 -1.90 -14.53 12.32
C THR A 352 -3.32 -15.02 12.51
N LEU A 353 -4.28 -14.14 12.26
CA LEU A 353 -5.70 -14.49 12.24
C LEU A 353 -6.00 -15.66 11.30
N PHE A 354 -5.25 -15.80 10.21
CA PHE A 354 -5.45 -16.88 9.24
C PHE A 354 -5.03 -18.25 9.77
N GLU A 355 -4.00 -18.30 10.64
CA GLU A 355 -3.63 -19.53 11.35
C GLU A 355 -4.74 -19.94 12.33
N GLU A 356 -5.24 -18.98 13.12
CA GLU A 356 -6.28 -19.24 14.12
C GLU A 356 -7.61 -19.69 13.48
N LEU A 357 -7.91 -19.20 12.28
CA LEU A 357 -9.10 -19.59 11.50
C LEU A 357 -8.88 -20.87 10.68
N GLY A 358 -7.69 -21.47 10.68
CA GLY A 358 -7.37 -22.60 9.83
C GLY A 358 -7.44 -22.29 8.33
N ALA A 359 -7.28 -21.01 7.95
CA ALA A 359 -7.42 -20.55 6.58
C ALA A 359 -6.11 -20.64 5.77
N CYS A 360 -5.02 -21.04 6.38
CA CYS A 360 -3.74 -21.28 5.72
C CYS A 360 -3.07 -22.51 6.34
N TRP A 361 -2.16 -23.10 5.59
CA TRP A 361 -1.33 -24.19 6.10
C TRP A 361 -0.10 -23.59 6.79
N THR A 362 0.00 -23.77 8.11
CA THR A 362 1.12 -23.28 8.91
C THR A 362 2.31 -24.23 8.80
N ILE A 363 3.46 -23.70 8.39
CA ILE A 363 4.71 -24.42 8.20
C ILE A 363 5.68 -24.03 9.32
N HIS A 364 6.11 -25.00 10.13
CA HIS A 364 6.92 -24.76 11.33
C HIS A 364 8.42 -24.94 11.12
N ASN A 365 8.83 -25.58 10.03
CA ASN A 365 10.24 -25.82 9.71
C ASN A 365 10.43 -26.09 8.21
N GLU A 366 11.68 -26.13 7.79
CA GLU A 366 12.08 -26.32 6.39
C GLU A 366 11.69 -27.70 5.83
N ASN A 367 11.70 -28.74 6.66
CA ASN A 367 11.30 -30.10 6.24
C ASN A 367 9.79 -30.17 5.94
N GLU A 368 8.97 -29.52 6.75
CA GLU A 368 7.54 -29.36 6.47
C GLU A 368 7.30 -28.62 5.17
N LEU A 369 8.08 -27.56 4.89
CA LEU A 369 7.98 -26.83 3.63
C LEU A 369 8.27 -27.74 2.44
N ILE A 370 9.38 -28.49 2.48
CA ILE A 370 9.75 -29.42 1.41
C ILE A 370 8.65 -30.46 1.20
N ASN A 371 8.09 -31.01 2.27
CA ASN A 371 7.03 -32.03 2.16
C ASN A 371 5.71 -31.44 1.64
N ALA A 372 5.38 -30.20 2.01
CA ALA A 372 4.18 -29.52 1.53
C ALA A 372 4.24 -29.13 0.04
N LEU A 373 5.44 -29.08 -0.55
CA LEU A 373 5.64 -28.73 -1.96
C LEU A 373 5.90 -29.96 -2.85
N LYS A 374 5.93 -31.18 -2.33
CA LYS A 374 5.96 -32.45 -3.08
C LYS A 374 4.57 -32.81 -3.59
#